data_74c977a69c71014b4d5a76c079eced1a
#
_entry.id   74c977a69c71014b4d5a76c079eced1a
#
_cell.length_a   1.000
_cell.length_b   1.000
_cell.length_c   1.000
_cell.angle_alpha   90.00
_cell.angle_beta   90.00
_cell.angle_gamma   90.00
#
_symmetry.space_group_name_H-M   'P 1'
#
loop_
_entity.id
_entity.type
_entity.pdbx_description
1 polymer ?
#
loop_
_entity_poly.entity_id
_entity_poly.type
_entity_poly.pdbx_seq_one_letter_code
_entity_poly.pdbx_strand_id
1 'polypeptide(L)'
;IYNMGWSCIYFANGAWKDRSFPIKEIEEFDNFYYQNPFVYWFNHYHESSYNGPNVNVKDDAIVIGGGLASIDVCKITQLELVRQKVESKIENFDIIEMEHKGIPKYLEQYDMKYEDLGIKGTTLVYRRNIENMPLTTIPEDASPEMVEKRKLARRKILNNTLDKFLFKVAECTQPVGLS
;
A
#
# COMPACT_ATOMS: atom_id res chain seq x y z
N ILE A 1 29.73 -14.08 -10.90
CA ILE A 1 29.05 -14.81 -9.79
C ILE A 1 29.45 -16.29 -9.85
N TYR A 2 29.25 -17.00 -10.99
CA TYR A 2 29.53 -18.43 -11.11
C TYR A 2 30.98 -18.83 -10.77
N ASN A 3 31.94 -17.95 -11.00
CA ASN A 3 33.38 -18.21 -10.77
C ASN A 3 33.86 -17.81 -9.36
N MET A 4 32.94 -17.47 -8.43
CA MET A 4 33.27 -17.00 -7.07
C MET A 4 33.29 -18.13 -6.03
N GLY A 5 33.18 -19.39 -6.44
CA GLY A 5 33.29 -20.55 -5.53
C GLY A 5 32.06 -20.83 -4.66
N TRP A 6 30.89 -20.25 -5.00
CA TRP A 6 29.64 -20.50 -4.26
C TRP A 6 29.11 -21.91 -4.51
N SER A 7 28.68 -22.59 -3.47
CA SER A 7 28.05 -23.92 -3.55
C SER A 7 26.63 -23.89 -4.06
N CYS A 8 25.94 -22.75 -3.93
CA CYS A 8 24.58 -22.54 -4.36
C CYS A 8 24.28 -21.04 -4.59
N ILE A 9 23.40 -20.73 -5.53
CA ILE A 9 22.93 -19.38 -5.81
C ILE A 9 21.41 -19.39 -5.81
N TYR A 10 20.78 -18.56 -4.97
CA TYR A 10 19.34 -18.36 -4.94
C TYR A 10 18.98 -17.07 -5.68
N PHE A 11 18.14 -17.19 -6.70
CA PHE A 11 17.58 -16.03 -7.40
C PHE A 11 16.26 -15.63 -6.74
N ALA A 12 16.25 -14.48 -6.08
CA ALA A 12 15.09 -13.92 -5.38
C ALA A 12 14.84 -12.48 -5.86
N ASN A 13 14.86 -12.28 -7.18
CA ASN A 13 14.82 -10.97 -7.84
C ASN A 13 13.40 -10.43 -8.06
N GLY A 14 12.37 -11.11 -7.59
CA GLY A 14 10.98 -10.70 -7.69
C GLY A 14 10.43 -10.61 -9.12
N ALA A 15 9.20 -10.13 -9.24
CA ALA A 15 8.54 -9.84 -10.51
C ALA A 15 8.44 -8.30 -10.68
N TRP A 16 9.40 -7.72 -11.37
CA TRP A 16 9.51 -6.26 -11.54
C TRP A 16 8.55 -5.66 -12.58
N LYS A 17 7.99 -6.50 -13.45
CA LYS A 17 7.04 -6.03 -14.46
C LYS A 17 5.62 -6.17 -13.96
N ASP A 18 4.96 -5.04 -13.75
CA ASP A 18 3.54 -5.00 -13.48
C ASP A 18 2.74 -5.55 -14.67
N ARG A 19 1.58 -6.13 -14.40
CA ARG A 19 0.63 -6.54 -15.43
C ARG A 19 -0.12 -5.30 -15.91
N SER A 20 -0.26 -5.14 -17.23
CA SER A 20 -1.06 -4.07 -17.81
C SER A 20 -2.50 -4.12 -17.27
N PHE A 21 -3.02 -2.96 -16.96
CA PHE A 21 -4.39 -2.84 -16.49
C PHE A 21 -5.37 -2.97 -17.68
N PRO A 22 -6.50 -3.67 -17.54
CA PRO A 22 -7.37 -4.00 -18.68
C PRO A 22 -8.27 -2.85 -19.15
N ILE A 23 -8.12 -1.64 -18.64
CA ILE A 23 -8.80 -0.46 -19.11
C ILE A 23 -7.90 0.25 -20.10
N LYS A 24 -8.40 0.50 -21.32
CA LYS A 24 -7.68 1.22 -22.36
C LYS A 24 -7.41 2.65 -21.89
N GLU A 25 -6.28 3.19 -22.34
CA GLU A 25 -5.88 4.59 -22.15
C GLU A 25 -5.66 5.02 -20.68
N ILE A 26 -5.74 4.10 -19.70
CA ILE A 26 -5.53 4.46 -18.28
C ILE A 26 -4.10 4.97 -18.03
N GLU A 27 -3.13 4.46 -18.79
CA GLU A 27 -1.72 4.82 -18.65
C GLU A 27 -1.43 6.26 -19.16
N GLU A 28 -2.38 6.88 -19.88
CA GLU A 28 -2.30 8.26 -20.36
C GLU A 28 -2.68 9.29 -19.27
N PHE A 29 -3.19 8.84 -18.12
CA PHE A 29 -3.57 9.72 -17.02
C PHE A 29 -2.36 10.08 -16.16
N ASP A 30 -2.13 11.37 -15.95
CA ASP A 30 -1.00 11.91 -15.19
C ASP A 30 -0.82 11.37 -13.77
N ASN A 31 -1.90 10.87 -13.16
CA ASN A 31 -1.91 10.37 -11.79
C ASN A 31 -2.18 8.86 -11.72
N PHE A 32 -1.92 8.13 -12.79
CA PHE A 32 -1.95 6.68 -12.79
C PHE A 32 -0.56 6.12 -12.53
N TYR A 33 -0.45 5.23 -11.56
CA TYR A 33 0.81 4.60 -11.18
C TYR A 33 0.63 3.09 -11.02
N TYR A 34 1.58 2.34 -11.54
CA TYR A 34 1.74 0.93 -11.19
C TYR A 34 2.43 0.78 -9.84
N GLN A 35 2.16 -0.34 -9.17
CA GLN A 35 2.64 -0.59 -7.80
C GLN A 35 4.17 -0.58 -7.69
N ASN A 36 4.89 -1.26 -8.58
CA ASN A 36 6.34 -1.36 -8.48
C ASN A 36 7.07 0.00 -8.57
N PRO A 37 6.83 0.86 -9.58
CA PRO A 37 7.46 2.18 -9.63
C PRO A 37 7.00 3.08 -8.48
N PHE A 38 5.76 2.97 -8.00
CA PHE A 38 5.25 3.76 -6.88
C PHE A 38 5.97 3.42 -5.56
N VAL A 39 6.10 2.13 -5.23
CA VAL A 39 6.81 1.67 -4.03
C VAL A 39 8.31 1.96 -4.15
N TYR A 40 8.89 1.78 -5.32
CA TYR A 40 10.29 2.12 -5.55
C TYR A 40 10.55 3.61 -5.31
N TRP A 41 9.70 4.49 -5.84
CA TRP A 41 9.77 5.93 -5.56
C TRP A 41 9.74 6.21 -4.07
N PHE A 42 8.75 5.71 -3.34
CA PHE A 42 8.60 5.97 -1.91
C PHE A 42 9.83 5.54 -1.09
N ASN A 43 10.43 4.42 -1.45
CA ASN A 43 11.60 3.91 -0.74
C ASN A 43 12.88 4.71 -1.00
N HIS A 44 12.94 5.45 -2.11
CA HIS A 44 14.18 6.09 -2.57
C HIS A 44 14.12 7.61 -2.75
N TYR A 45 12.93 8.23 -2.83
CA TYR A 45 12.80 9.64 -3.20
C TYR A 45 13.55 10.60 -2.26
N HIS A 46 13.81 10.20 -1.04
CA HIS A 46 14.56 10.96 -0.03
C HIS A 46 16.09 10.82 -0.15
N GLU A 47 16.57 9.91 -0.98
CA GLU A 47 17.99 9.71 -1.21
C GLU A 47 18.54 10.78 -2.14
N SER A 48 19.71 11.35 -1.82
CA SER A 48 20.36 12.37 -2.67
C SER A 48 20.76 11.87 -4.06
N SER A 49 20.90 10.55 -4.21
CA SER A 49 21.19 9.86 -5.48
C SER A 49 19.95 9.55 -6.33
N TYR A 50 18.73 9.77 -5.79
CA TYR A 50 17.52 9.47 -6.53
C TYR A 50 17.33 10.41 -7.73
N ASN A 51 17.20 9.81 -8.89
CA ASN A 51 17.00 10.51 -10.18
C ASN A 51 15.78 9.99 -10.96
N GLY A 52 14.93 9.21 -10.29
CA GLY A 52 13.70 8.67 -10.87
C GLY A 52 12.56 9.71 -10.95
N PRO A 53 11.41 9.33 -11.51
CA PRO A 53 10.25 10.21 -11.60
C PRO A 53 9.69 10.53 -10.21
N ASN A 54 9.27 11.78 -10.02
CA ASN A 54 8.55 12.18 -8.82
C ASN A 54 7.08 11.73 -8.92
N VAL A 55 6.55 11.21 -7.82
CA VAL A 55 5.14 10.88 -7.69
C VAL A 55 4.42 12.00 -6.93
N ASN A 56 3.32 12.46 -7.49
CA ASN A 56 2.46 13.45 -6.83
C ASN A 56 1.25 12.75 -6.23
N VAL A 57 1.36 12.37 -4.98
CA VAL A 57 0.25 11.70 -4.27
C VAL A 57 -0.90 12.67 -4.05
N LYS A 58 -2.06 12.33 -4.59
CA LYS A 58 -3.29 13.12 -4.49
C LYS A 58 -4.25 12.53 -3.46
N ASP A 59 -4.98 13.42 -2.81
CA ASP A 59 -6.08 13.03 -1.92
C ASP A 59 -7.24 12.40 -2.71
N ASP A 60 -8.06 11.60 -2.04
CA ASP A 60 -9.16 10.83 -2.65
C ASP A 60 -8.67 9.77 -3.65
N ALA A 61 -7.50 9.20 -3.37
CA ALA A 61 -6.85 8.21 -4.24
C ALA A 61 -7.58 6.85 -4.19
N ILE A 62 -7.55 6.14 -5.33
CA ILE A 62 -8.07 4.79 -5.45
C ILE A 62 -6.91 3.82 -5.69
N VAL A 63 -6.83 2.77 -4.88
CA VAL A 63 -5.88 1.66 -5.06
C VAL A 63 -6.66 0.41 -5.46
N ILE A 64 -6.32 -0.16 -6.61
CA ILE A 64 -7.00 -1.34 -7.15
C ILE A 64 -6.16 -2.57 -6.87
N GLY A 65 -6.68 -3.50 -6.07
CA GLY A 65 -5.97 -4.73 -5.74
C GLY A 65 -6.52 -5.42 -4.50
N GLY A 66 -5.94 -6.56 -4.14
CA GLY A 66 -6.40 -7.34 -2.98
C GLY A 66 -5.27 -8.08 -2.27
N GLY A 67 -4.03 -7.94 -2.74
CA GLY A 67 -2.86 -8.55 -2.12
C GLY A 67 -2.17 -7.65 -1.10
N LEU A 68 -1.13 -8.15 -0.44
CA LEU A 68 -0.32 -7.38 0.51
C LEU A 68 0.29 -6.14 -0.14
N ALA A 69 0.72 -6.23 -1.41
CA ALA A 69 1.27 -5.10 -2.15
C ALA A 69 0.27 -3.93 -2.30
N SER A 70 -1.03 -4.22 -2.50
CA SER A 70 -2.05 -3.16 -2.57
C SER A 70 -2.30 -2.51 -1.21
N ILE A 71 -2.17 -3.26 -0.12
CA ILE A 71 -2.21 -2.72 1.25
C ILE A 71 -1.01 -1.81 1.51
N ASP A 72 0.19 -2.19 1.05
CA ASP A 72 1.38 -1.36 1.16
C ASP A 72 1.24 -0.05 0.36
N VAL A 73 0.66 -0.09 -0.84
CA VAL A 73 0.36 1.12 -1.60
C VAL A 73 -0.62 2.03 -0.87
N CYS A 74 -1.70 1.49 -0.27
CA CYS A 74 -2.63 2.26 0.56
C CYS A 74 -1.92 2.91 1.76
N LYS A 75 -1.08 2.15 2.46
CA LYS A 75 -0.27 2.64 3.57
C LYS A 75 0.61 3.82 3.14
N ILE A 76 1.39 3.64 2.07
CA ILE A 76 2.27 4.67 1.53
C ILE A 76 1.49 5.94 1.16
N THR A 77 0.37 5.76 0.45
CA THR A 77 -0.49 6.89 0.06
C THR A 77 -0.98 7.67 1.28
N GLN A 78 -1.45 6.98 2.32
CA GLN A 78 -1.90 7.61 3.55
C GLN A 78 -0.77 8.34 4.30
N LEU A 79 0.40 7.73 4.41
CA LEU A 79 1.57 8.35 5.03
C LEU A 79 1.96 9.65 4.31
N GLU A 80 1.99 9.64 2.98
CA GLU A 80 2.31 10.81 2.17
C GLU A 80 1.25 11.92 2.27
N LEU A 81 -0.03 11.56 2.27
CA LEU A 81 -1.12 12.53 2.46
C LEU A 81 -1.03 13.22 3.82
N VAL A 82 -0.75 12.46 4.88
CA VAL A 82 -0.53 13.03 6.22
C VAL A 82 0.73 13.90 6.24
N ARG A 83 1.86 13.40 5.69
CA ARG A 83 3.11 14.17 5.58
C ARG A 83 2.85 15.55 4.96
N GLN A 84 2.16 15.62 3.82
CA GLN A 84 1.83 16.89 3.14
C GLN A 84 1.08 17.90 4.02
N LYS A 85 0.35 17.44 5.04
CA LYS A 85 -0.44 18.30 5.94
C LYS A 85 0.30 18.72 7.20
N VAL A 86 1.26 17.91 7.66
CA VAL A 86 1.84 18.09 9.01
C VAL A 86 3.35 18.35 9.01
N GLU A 87 4.08 18.02 7.93
CA GLU A 87 5.54 18.17 7.89
C GLU A 87 6.03 19.58 8.24
N SER A 88 5.32 20.62 7.79
CA SER A 88 5.66 22.02 8.12
C SER A 88 5.24 22.45 9.53
N LYS A 89 4.48 21.63 10.25
CA LYS A 89 3.94 21.92 11.58
C LYS A 89 4.63 21.14 12.70
N ILE A 90 5.30 20.05 12.34
CA ILE A 90 5.97 19.16 13.28
C ILE A 90 7.49 19.35 13.11
N GLU A 91 8.13 19.84 14.15
CA GLU A 91 9.59 19.92 14.19
C GLU A 91 10.18 18.50 14.19
N ASN A 92 11.18 18.27 13.31
CA ASN A 92 11.81 16.96 13.12
C ASN A 92 10.81 15.85 12.72
N PHE A 93 9.88 16.17 11.81
CA PHE A 93 8.95 15.18 11.27
C PHE A 93 9.69 13.96 10.73
N ASP A 94 9.27 12.76 11.14
CA ASP A 94 9.83 11.49 10.69
C ASP A 94 8.73 10.54 10.19
N ILE A 95 8.71 10.31 8.87
CA ILE A 95 7.75 9.42 8.20
C ILE A 95 7.96 7.96 8.60
N ILE A 96 9.19 7.55 8.90
CA ILE A 96 9.50 6.18 9.33
C ILE A 96 8.96 5.93 10.74
N GLU A 97 9.09 6.90 11.63
CA GLU A 97 8.50 6.82 12.96
C GLU A 97 6.96 6.76 12.86
N MET A 98 6.35 7.58 11.99
CA MET A 98 4.90 7.54 11.75
C MET A 98 4.46 6.19 11.19
N GLU A 99 5.22 5.59 10.28
CA GLU A 99 4.94 4.24 9.77
C GLU A 99 5.00 3.19 10.89
N HIS A 100 5.99 3.26 11.76
CA HIS A 100 6.14 2.30 12.86
C HIS A 100 5.02 2.42 13.90
N LYS A 101 4.70 3.62 14.34
CA LYS A 101 3.66 3.89 15.35
C LYS A 101 2.24 3.75 14.81
N GLY A 102 2.05 4.07 13.53
CA GLY A 102 0.77 4.29 12.90
C GLY A 102 0.31 5.76 13.00
N ILE A 103 -0.48 6.18 12.03
CA ILE A 103 -0.91 7.58 11.89
C ILE A 103 -1.57 8.14 13.17
N PRO A 104 -2.59 7.47 13.79
CA PRO A 104 -3.24 8.01 14.97
C PRO A 104 -2.28 8.26 16.12
N LYS A 105 -1.47 7.26 16.46
CA LYS A 105 -0.54 7.34 17.59
C LYS A 105 0.61 8.33 17.34
N TYR A 106 1.00 8.52 16.08
CA TYR A 106 2.02 9.51 15.73
C TYR A 106 1.46 10.93 15.89
N LEU A 107 0.26 11.19 15.38
CA LEU A 107 -0.39 12.50 15.48
C LEU A 107 -0.74 12.88 16.92
N GLU A 108 -1.17 11.91 17.75
CA GLU A 108 -1.50 12.12 19.16
C GLU A 108 -0.33 12.71 19.97
N GLN A 109 0.92 12.42 19.62
CA GLN A 109 2.10 12.99 20.27
C GLN A 109 2.23 14.52 20.10
N TYR A 110 1.53 15.05 19.09
CA TYR A 110 1.54 16.49 18.74
C TYR A 110 0.16 17.13 18.94
N ASP A 111 -0.71 16.51 19.76
CA ASP A 111 -2.10 16.94 20.00
C ASP A 111 -2.92 17.14 18.72
N MET A 112 -2.62 16.36 17.67
CA MET A 112 -3.31 16.38 16.37
C MET A 112 -4.18 15.13 16.19
N LYS A 113 -5.26 15.29 15.42
CA LYS A 113 -6.13 14.17 15.00
C LYS A 113 -6.19 14.10 13.47
N TYR A 114 -6.31 12.90 12.94
CA TYR A 114 -6.42 12.68 11.50
C TYR A 114 -7.64 13.41 10.88
N GLU A 115 -8.75 13.40 11.59
CA GLU A 115 -10.00 14.04 11.16
C GLU A 115 -9.85 15.56 10.95
N ASP A 116 -8.98 16.20 11.71
CA ASP A 116 -8.72 17.65 11.63
C ASP A 116 -7.83 18.04 10.43
N LEU A 117 -7.21 17.07 9.77
CA LEU A 117 -6.34 17.31 8.61
C LEU A 117 -7.12 17.57 7.31
N GLY A 118 -8.42 17.28 7.28
CA GLY A 118 -9.27 17.44 6.11
C GLY A 118 -8.87 16.54 4.93
N ILE A 119 -8.32 15.36 5.22
CA ILE A 119 -7.90 14.35 4.23
C ILE A 119 -9.09 13.41 3.98
N LYS A 120 -9.47 13.22 2.71
CA LYS A 120 -10.45 12.20 2.32
C LYS A 120 -9.84 10.80 2.36
N GLY A 121 -8.55 10.72 2.09
CA GLY A 121 -7.71 9.53 2.17
C GLY A 121 -7.78 8.64 0.95
N THR A 122 -7.39 7.39 1.14
CA THR A 122 -7.26 6.37 0.10
C THR A 122 -8.34 5.32 0.25
N THR A 123 -8.87 4.84 -0.87
CA THR A 123 -9.82 3.73 -0.90
C THR A 123 -9.21 2.53 -1.64
N LEU A 124 -9.07 1.40 -0.94
CA LEU A 124 -8.72 0.12 -1.54
C LEU A 124 -9.97 -0.49 -2.20
N VAL A 125 -9.92 -0.66 -3.51
CA VAL A 125 -11.00 -1.27 -4.31
C VAL A 125 -10.66 -2.72 -4.58
N TYR A 126 -11.52 -3.64 -4.12
CA TYR A 126 -11.34 -5.06 -4.30
C TYR A 126 -12.59 -5.72 -4.89
N ARG A 127 -12.39 -6.50 -5.97
CA ARG A 127 -13.49 -7.09 -6.76
C ARG A 127 -14.27 -8.21 -6.08
N ARG A 128 -13.77 -8.75 -4.96
CA ARG A 128 -14.41 -9.82 -4.19
C ARG A 128 -14.66 -9.35 -2.76
N ASN A 129 -15.26 -10.21 -1.96
CA ASN A 129 -15.37 -10.02 -0.51
C ASN A 129 -13.97 -10.02 0.13
N ILE A 130 -13.77 -9.20 1.15
CA ILE A 130 -12.49 -9.03 1.86
C ILE A 130 -11.93 -10.35 2.43
N GLU A 131 -12.79 -11.29 2.79
CA GLU A 131 -12.38 -12.63 3.25
C GLU A 131 -11.60 -13.42 2.18
N ASN A 132 -11.82 -13.07 0.91
CA ASN A 132 -11.16 -13.70 -0.22
C ASN A 132 -9.86 -12.97 -0.65
N MET A 133 -9.46 -11.94 0.07
CA MET A 133 -8.19 -11.27 -0.20
C MET A 133 -7.01 -12.24 0.02
N PRO A 134 -6.07 -12.36 -0.91
CA PRO A 134 -4.95 -13.29 -0.81
C PRO A 134 -3.86 -12.81 0.16
N LEU A 135 -4.24 -12.39 1.38
CA LEU A 135 -3.33 -11.92 2.42
C LEU A 135 -2.60 -13.05 3.15
N THR A 136 -3.16 -14.25 3.08
CA THR A 136 -2.51 -15.49 3.55
C THR A 136 -2.80 -16.61 2.56
N THR A 137 -1.85 -17.52 2.40
CA THR A 137 -2.04 -18.71 1.56
C THR A 137 -2.96 -19.71 2.26
N ILE A 138 -3.91 -20.28 1.51
CA ILE A 138 -4.72 -21.42 1.92
C ILE A 138 -4.28 -22.57 1.01
N PRO A 139 -3.75 -23.69 1.57
CA PRO A 139 -3.44 -24.89 0.78
C PRO A 139 -4.68 -25.43 0.09
N GLU A 140 -4.51 -26.07 -1.07
CA GLU A 140 -5.63 -26.66 -1.83
C GLU A 140 -6.31 -27.80 -1.07
N ASP A 141 -5.56 -28.53 -0.26
CA ASP A 141 -6.00 -29.63 0.60
C ASP A 141 -6.37 -29.21 2.03
N ALA A 142 -6.54 -27.89 2.27
CA ALA A 142 -6.84 -27.38 3.60
C ALA A 142 -8.17 -27.89 4.13
N SER A 143 -8.18 -28.35 5.39
CA SER A 143 -9.42 -28.69 6.07
C SER A 143 -10.35 -27.48 6.25
N PRO A 144 -11.68 -27.66 6.38
CA PRO A 144 -12.61 -26.56 6.64
C PRO A 144 -12.21 -25.67 7.81
N GLU A 145 -11.72 -26.28 8.90
CA GLU A 145 -11.22 -25.54 10.08
C GLU A 145 -10.00 -24.67 9.75
N MET A 146 -9.06 -25.20 8.95
CA MET A 146 -7.90 -24.44 8.50
C MET A 146 -8.31 -23.27 7.59
N VAL A 147 -9.28 -23.46 6.71
CA VAL A 147 -9.83 -22.41 5.85
C VAL A 147 -10.39 -21.27 6.71
N GLU A 148 -11.23 -21.56 7.69
CA GLU A 148 -11.81 -20.54 8.58
C GLU A 148 -10.73 -19.82 9.42
N LYS A 149 -9.76 -20.55 9.94
CA LYS A 149 -8.61 -19.95 10.65
C LYS A 149 -7.83 -18.98 9.75
N ARG A 150 -7.64 -19.31 8.48
CA ARG A 150 -6.97 -18.44 7.52
C ARG A 150 -7.79 -17.20 7.16
N LYS A 151 -9.11 -17.33 7.03
CA LYS A 151 -10.00 -16.17 6.83
C LYS A 151 -9.95 -15.21 8.01
N LEU A 152 -10.00 -15.72 9.24
CA LEU A 152 -9.85 -14.91 10.44
C LEU A 152 -8.49 -14.18 10.48
N ALA A 153 -7.41 -14.88 10.11
CA ALA A 153 -6.08 -14.26 10.02
C ALA A 153 -6.05 -13.13 8.97
N ARG A 154 -6.68 -13.31 7.80
CA ARG A 154 -6.81 -12.26 6.77
C ARG A 154 -7.54 -11.02 7.30
N ARG A 155 -8.69 -11.21 7.95
CA ARG A 155 -9.43 -10.12 8.60
C ARG A 155 -8.58 -9.39 9.64
N LYS A 156 -7.86 -10.13 10.49
CA LYS A 156 -6.98 -9.53 11.49
C LYS A 156 -5.87 -8.69 10.88
N ILE A 157 -5.22 -9.19 9.82
CA ILE A 157 -4.19 -8.44 9.09
C ILE A 157 -4.77 -7.14 8.55
N LEU A 158 -5.91 -7.22 7.85
CA LEU A 158 -6.56 -6.05 7.27
C LEU A 158 -6.98 -5.04 8.34
N ASN A 159 -7.68 -5.47 9.38
CA ASN A 159 -8.15 -4.59 10.45
C ASN A 159 -6.99 -3.88 11.17
N ASN A 160 -5.93 -4.61 11.52
CA ASN A 160 -4.75 -4.00 12.13
C ASN A 160 -4.13 -2.91 11.24
N THR A 161 -4.18 -3.10 9.91
CA THR A 161 -3.64 -2.12 8.97
C THR A 161 -4.58 -0.92 8.82
N LEU A 162 -5.90 -1.17 8.80
CA LEU A 162 -6.91 -0.10 8.78
C LEU A 162 -6.82 0.79 10.02
N ASP A 163 -6.72 0.19 11.21
CA ASP A 163 -6.59 0.92 12.47
C ASP A 163 -5.29 1.76 12.51
N LYS A 164 -4.25 1.29 11.84
CA LYS A 164 -2.93 1.93 11.86
C LYS A 164 -2.77 3.02 10.82
N PHE A 165 -3.39 2.87 9.64
CA PHE A 165 -3.17 3.76 8.49
C PHE A 165 -4.44 4.44 7.95
N LEU A 166 -5.62 4.12 8.47
CA LEU A 166 -6.89 4.84 8.25
C LEU A 166 -7.37 4.93 6.80
N PHE A 167 -6.96 4.01 5.92
CA PHE A 167 -7.54 3.94 4.58
C PHE A 167 -8.89 3.21 4.59
N LYS A 168 -9.67 3.36 3.51
CA LYS A 168 -11.00 2.75 3.35
C LYS A 168 -10.92 1.51 2.47
N VAL A 169 -11.92 0.62 2.56
CA VAL A 169 -12.06 -0.54 1.68
C VAL A 169 -13.43 -0.55 1.03
N ALA A 170 -13.46 -0.66 -0.29
CA ALA A 170 -14.64 -0.92 -1.10
C ALA A 170 -14.54 -2.35 -1.67
N GLU A 171 -15.19 -3.30 -1.00
CA GLU A 171 -15.25 -4.68 -1.46
C GLU A 171 -16.32 -4.88 -2.53
N CYS A 172 -16.28 -6.01 -3.24
CA CYS A 172 -17.21 -6.35 -4.32
C CYS A 172 -17.32 -5.26 -5.40
N THR A 173 -16.25 -4.49 -5.58
CA THR A 173 -16.19 -3.32 -6.45
C THR A 173 -15.03 -3.50 -7.45
N GLN A 174 -15.28 -3.17 -8.70
CA GLN A 174 -14.23 -3.16 -9.73
C GLN A 174 -14.43 -1.97 -10.68
N PRO A 175 -13.34 -1.38 -11.17
CA PRO A 175 -13.42 -0.35 -12.20
C PRO A 175 -13.90 -0.94 -13.52
N VAL A 176 -14.78 -0.21 -14.21
CA VAL A 176 -15.37 -0.65 -15.50
C VAL A 176 -14.98 0.27 -16.65
N GLY A 177 -14.40 1.43 -16.37
CA GLY A 177 -13.99 2.41 -17.38
C GLY A 177 -13.54 3.70 -16.73
N LEU A 178 -13.19 4.66 -17.58
CA LEU A 178 -12.87 6.04 -17.24
C LEU A 178 -14.01 6.92 -17.75
N SER A 179 -14.35 7.95 -17.01
CA SER A 179 -15.36 8.95 -17.39
C SER A 179 -14.76 10.34 -17.43
#